data_7d11b42630ad6edff09c02a94b6bb8f1
#
_entry.id   7d11b42630ad6edff09c02a94b6bb8f1
#
_cell.length_a   1.000
_cell.length_b   1.000
_cell.length_c   1.000
_cell.angle_alpha   90.00
_cell.angle_beta   90.00
_cell.angle_gamma   90.00
#
_symmetry.space_group_name_H-M   'P 1'
#
loop_
_entity.id
_entity.type
_entity.pdbx_description
1 polymer ?
#
loop_
_entity_poly.entity_id
_entity_poly.type
_entity_poly.pdbx_seq_one_letter_code
_entity_poly.pdbx_strand_id
1 'polypeptide(L)'
;MKVTKAVSPAFEDFLFDWDYERYLLIGGYGSGKSYHIAFKIILKLLEEKRKALVIREVYDTIQESCYDLICEILDDMGLLTTDPKEFKRRQNKVLALKSPLRFKFKNGSQIIFKGMDKPEKVKSINGVSIVWLEECSEIKYEGYKELLGRIRTPNVSMHFILSCNP
;
A
#
# COMPACT_ATOMS: atom_id res chain seq x y z
N MET A 1 9.55 5.95 -19.47
CA MET A 1 8.71 4.76 -19.74
C MET A 1 7.24 5.21 -19.79
N LYS A 2 6.50 4.84 -20.82
CA LYS A 2 5.06 5.12 -20.91
C LYS A 2 4.31 3.83 -20.61
N VAL A 3 3.47 3.82 -19.57
CA VAL A 3 2.59 2.71 -19.23
C VAL A 3 1.16 3.18 -19.45
N THR A 4 0.40 2.42 -20.23
CA THR A 4 -1.03 2.68 -20.43
C THR A 4 -1.81 1.60 -19.71
N LYS A 5 -2.67 2.00 -18.78
CA LYS A 5 -3.55 1.13 -18.00
C LYS A 5 -4.99 1.60 -18.14
N ALA A 6 -5.91 0.67 -18.33
CA ALA A 6 -7.33 0.94 -18.21
C ALA A 6 -7.71 0.99 -16.73
N VAL A 7 -8.40 2.05 -16.33
CA VAL A 7 -8.96 2.23 -14.98
C VAL A 7 -10.47 2.34 -15.06
N SER A 8 -11.16 1.86 -14.03
CA SER A 8 -12.60 2.07 -13.95
C SER A 8 -12.90 3.56 -13.77
N PRO A 9 -13.81 4.15 -14.56
CA PRO A 9 -14.18 5.57 -14.43
C PRO A 9 -14.59 5.97 -13.01
N ALA A 10 -15.17 5.06 -12.24
CA ALA A 10 -15.55 5.29 -10.85
C ALA A 10 -14.38 5.64 -9.93
N PHE A 11 -13.13 5.33 -10.30
CA PHE A 11 -11.94 5.56 -9.51
C PHE A 11 -10.97 6.59 -10.13
N GLU A 12 -11.33 7.19 -11.27
CA GLU A 12 -10.43 8.09 -12.00
C GLU A 12 -9.99 9.28 -11.13
N ASP A 13 -10.96 9.98 -10.53
CA ASP A 13 -10.65 11.09 -9.61
C ASP A 13 -9.86 10.62 -8.39
N PHE A 14 -10.25 9.50 -7.79
CA PHE A 14 -9.59 8.96 -6.60
C PHE A 14 -8.10 8.66 -6.83
N LEU A 15 -7.71 8.16 -8.00
CA LEU A 15 -6.33 7.75 -8.26
C LEU A 15 -5.31 8.87 -8.08
N PHE A 16 -5.66 10.10 -8.44
CA PHE A 16 -4.76 11.25 -8.41
C PHE A 16 -5.06 12.26 -7.31
N ASP A 17 -6.17 12.07 -6.58
CA ASP A 17 -6.55 12.90 -5.45
C ASP A 17 -5.73 12.54 -4.20
N TRP A 18 -4.94 13.48 -3.71
CA TRP A 18 -4.17 13.39 -2.47
C TRP A 18 -4.47 14.57 -1.53
N ASP A 19 -5.63 15.21 -1.69
CA ASP A 19 -5.99 16.41 -0.94
C ASP A 19 -6.52 16.11 0.47
N TYR A 20 -6.97 14.86 0.70
CA TYR A 20 -7.54 14.45 1.98
C TYR A 20 -6.58 13.60 2.81
N GLU A 21 -6.67 13.75 4.13
CA GLU A 21 -5.97 12.89 5.08
C GLU A 21 -6.57 11.47 5.11
N ARG A 22 -7.88 11.34 4.85
CA ARG A 22 -8.60 10.05 4.95
C ARG A 22 -9.49 9.81 3.74
N TYR A 23 -9.40 8.59 3.22
CA TYR A 23 -10.24 8.08 2.14
C TYR A 23 -10.94 6.82 2.62
N LEU A 24 -12.23 6.72 2.41
CA LEU A 24 -13.03 5.53 2.72
C LEU A 24 -13.69 4.99 1.45
N LEU A 25 -13.33 3.76 1.07
CA LEU A 25 -13.89 3.07 -0.08
C LEU A 25 -14.79 1.93 0.40
N ILE A 26 -16.08 2.06 0.17
CA ILE A 26 -17.10 1.06 0.50
C ILE A 26 -17.62 0.45 -0.80
N GLY A 27 -17.66 -0.87 -0.88
CA GLY A 27 -18.18 -1.57 -2.05
C GLY A 27 -18.06 -3.07 -1.90
N GLY A 28 -18.90 -3.80 -2.63
CA GLY A 28 -18.92 -5.26 -2.59
C GLY A 28 -17.62 -5.91 -3.09
N TYR A 29 -17.55 -7.23 -2.93
CA TYR A 29 -16.49 -8.06 -3.50
C TYR A 29 -16.38 -7.84 -5.02
N GLY A 30 -15.17 -7.78 -5.54
CA GLY A 30 -14.94 -7.58 -6.98
C GLY A 30 -15.19 -6.17 -7.51
N SER A 31 -15.52 -5.18 -6.66
CA SER A 31 -15.74 -3.79 -7.08
C SER A 31 -14.47 -3.05 -7.53
N GLY A 32 -13.29 -3.66 -7.40
CA GLY A 32 -12.01 -3.07 -7.81
C GLY A 32 -11.36 -2.13 -6.80
N LYS A 33 -11.90 -2.01 -5.56
CA LYS A 33 -11.34 -1.12 -4.51
C LYS A 33 -9.87 -1.37 -4.27
N SER A 34 -9.52 -2.60 -3.89
CA SER A 34 -8.15 -2.97 -3.50
C SER A 34 -7.17 -2.79 -4.66
N TYR A 35 -7.59 -3.09 -5.90
CA TYR A 35 -6.79 -2.84 -7.09
C TYR A 35 -6.46 -1.35 -7.25
N HIS A 36 -7.47 -0.48 -7.18
CA HIS A 36 -7.27 0.96 -7.38
C HIS A 36 -6.53 1.62 -6.22
N ILE A 37 -6.68 1.13 -4.99
CA ILE A 37 -5.88 1.57 -3.84
C ILE A 37 -4.41 1.20 -4.04
N ALA A 38 -4.13 -0.07 -4.37
CA ALA A 38 -2.78 -0.53 -4.64
C ALA A 38 -2.13 0.27 -5.78
N PHE A 39 -2.85 0.48 -6.86
CA PHE A 39 -2.39 1.25 -8.01
C PHE A 39 -2.11 2.72 -7.67
N LYS A 40 -3.01 3.39 -6.93
CA LYS A 40 -2.81 4.74 -6.40
C LYS A 40 -1.53 4.85 -5.57
N ILE A 41 -1.32 3.92 -4.66
CA ILE A 41 -0.11 3.88 -3.81
C ILE A 41 1.15 3.68 -4.67
N ILE A 42 1.15 2.73 -5.60
CA ILE A 42 2.28 2.48 -6.50
C ILE A 42 2.66 3.74 -7.28
N LEU A 43 1.69 4.43 -7.87
CA LEU A 43 1.92 5.66 -8.62
C LEU A 43 2.58 6.73 -7.74
N LYS A 44 2.08 6.91 -6.51
CA LYS A 44 2.64 7.90 -5.57
C LYS A 44 4.08 7.55 -5.16
N LEU A 45 4.36 6.28 -4.93
CA LEU A 45 5.70 5.83 -4.54
C LEU A 45 6.71 5.88 -5.70
N LEU A 46 6.25 5.82 -6.94
CA LEU A 46 7.09 6.06 -8.12
C LEU A 46 7.40 7.55 -8.32
N GLU A 47 6.46 8.42 -7.97
CA GLU A 47 6.56 9.87 -8.14
C GLU A 47 7.49 10.50 -7.11
N GLU A 48 7.33 10.16 -5.84
CA GLU A 48 8.09 10.73 -4.73
C GLU A 48 8.43 9.70 -3.65
N LYS A 49 9.53 9.94 -2.92
CA LYS A 49 9.95 9.04 -1.84
C LYS A 49 8.95 9.04 -0.70
N ARG A 50 8.26 7.91 -0.53
CA ARG A 50 7.27 7.66 0.54
C ARG A 50 7.41 6.25 1.10
N LYS A 51 6.90 6.04 2.30
CA LYS A 51 6.73 4.72 2.88
C LYS A 51 5.25 4.45 3.13
N ALA A 52 4.73 3.41 2.50
CA ALA A 52 3.37 2.93 2.68
C ALA A 52 3.35 1.71 3.61
N LEU A 53 2.36 1.67 4.48
CA LEU A 53 2.06 0.56 5.37
C LEU A 53 0.70 -0.02 4.99
N VAL A 54 0.69 -1.31 4.65
CA VAL A 54 -0.53 -2.07 4.38
C VAL A 54 -0.88 -2.90 5.62
N ILE A 55 -2.10 -2.75 6.10
CA ILE A 55 -2.59 -3.39 7.32
C ILE A 55 -3.85 -4.19 7.04
N ARG A 56 -3.90 -5.38 7.64
CA ARG A 56 -5.10 -6.19 7.80
C ARG A 56 -5.17 -6.69 9.24
N GLU A 57 -6.35 -7.11 9.73
CA GLU A 57 -6.48 -7.66 11.08
C GLU A 57 -5.55 -8.85 11.27
N VAL A 58 -5.54 -9.81 10.34
CA VAL A 58 -4.71 -11.01 10.39
C VAL A 58 -3.57 -10.94 9.37
N TYR A 59 -2.31 -11.02 9.83
CA TYR A 59 -1.13 -10.91 8.97
C TYR A 59 -1.07 -11.98 7.88
N ASP A 60 -1.41 -13.23 8.20
CA ASP A 60 -1.28 -14.35 7.26
C ASP A 60 -2.16 -14.20 6.02
N THR A 61 -3.22 -13.40 6.09
CA THR A 61 -4.10 -13.14 4.94
C THR A 61 -3.61 -12.00 4.03
N ILE A 62 -2.60 -11.25 4.45
CA ILE A 62 -2.07 -10.08 3.70
C ILE A 62 -1.38 -10.52 2.41
N GLN A 63 -0.67 -11.65 2.42
CA GLN A 63 0.08 -12.08 1.24
C GLN A 63 -0.87 -12.28 0.06
N GLU A 64 -1.88 -13.10 0.21
CA GLU A 64 -2.82 -13.42 -0.88
C GLU A 64 -3.69 -12.24 -1.29
N SER A 65 -4.06 -11.37 -0.34
CA SER A 65 -5.00 -10.28 -0.62
C SER A 65 -4.34 -9.00 -1.14
N CYS A 66 -3.19 -8.62 -0.61
CA CYS A 66 -2.57 -7.32 -0.91
C CYS A 66 -1.21 -7.45 -1.60
N TYR A 67 -0.34 -8.32 -1.08
CA TYR A 67 1.02 -8.45 -1.63
C TYR A 67 1.00 -9.03 -3.05
N ASP A 68 0.28 -10.13 -3.27
CA ASP A 68 0.20 -10.75 -4.60
C ASP A 68 -0.49 -9.84 -5.62
N LEU A 69 -1.51 -9.06 -5.20
CA LEU A 69 -2.14 -8.05 -6.03
C LEU A 69 -1.16 -6.95 -6.46
N ILE A 70 -0.32 -6.48 -5.54
CA ILE A 70 0.72 -5.48 -5.86
C ILE A 70 1.76 -6.07 -6.83
N CYS A 71 2.15 -7.34 -6.64
CA CYS A 71 3.02 -8.05 -7.58
C CYS A 71 2.41 -8.08 -8.99
N GLU A 72 1.14 -8.44 -9.10
CA GLU A 72 0.42 -8.49 -10.37
C GLU A 72 0.42 -7.12 -11.08
N ILE A 73 0.09 -6.05 -10.35
CA ILE A 73 0.09 -4.69 -10.91
C ILE A 73 1.49 -4.28 -11.39
N LEU A 74 2.51 -4.54 -10.58
CA LEU A 74 3.89 -4.19 -10.93
C LEU A 74 4.41 -5.02 -12.10
N ASP A 75 4.03 -6.30 -12.20
CA ASP A 75 4.40 -7.16 -13.33
C ASP A 75 3.77 -6.67 -14.63
N ASP A 76 2.49 -6.37 -14.60
CA ASP A 76 1.76 -5.76 -15.73
C ASP A 76 2.38 -4.43 -16.20
N MET A 77 2.96 -3.66 -15.29
CA MET A 77 3.68 -2.43 -15.60
C MET A 77 5.12 -2.69 -16.08
N GLY A 78 5.59 -3.93 -16.07
CA GLY A 78 6.97 -4.29 -16.40
C GLY A 78 8.01 -3.88 -15.35
N LEU A 79 7.56 -3.57 -14.12
CA LEU A 79 8.41 -3.04 -13.04
C LEU A 79 8.87 -4.11 -12.05
N LEU A 80 8.17 -5.23 -11.96
CA LEU A 80 8.43 -6.25 -10.95
C LEU A 80 9.79 -6.93 -11.16
N THR A 81 10.52 -7.13 -10.08
CA THR A 81 11.64 -8.08 -10.01
C THR A 81 11.73 -8.71 -8.63
N THR A 82 12.15 -9.97 -8.58
CA THR A 82 12.51 -10.69 -7.34
C THR A 82 14.01 -10.89 -7.20
N ASP A 83 14.79 -10.48 -8.23
CA ASP A 83 16.25 -10.61 -8.26
C ASP A 83 16.92 -9.31 -7.78
N PRO A 84 17.61 -9.33 -6.62
CA PRO A 84 18.36 -8.17 -6.12
C PRO A 84 19.45 -7.67 -7.08
N LYS A 85 20.03 -8.53 -7.91
CA LYS A 85 21.04 -8.14 -8.88
C LYS A 85 20.40 -7.35 -10.03
N GLU A 86 19.27 -7.82 -10.53
CA GLU A 86 18.49 -7.08 -11.53
C GLU A 86 18.04 -5.73 -10.98
N PHE A 87 17.52 -5.71 -9.74
CA PHE A 87 17.14 -4.46 -9.07
C PHE A 87 18.29 -3.46 -8.98
N LYS A 88 19.51 -3.91 -8.65
CA LYS A 88 20.69 -3.03 -8.61
C LYS A 88 21.02 -2.45 -9.99
N ARG A 89 20.95 -3.27 -11.02
CA ARG A 89 21.37 -2.93 -12.39
C ARG A 89 20.37 -2.06 -13.15
N ARG A 90 19.05 -2.31 -12.96
CA ARG A 90 18.00 -1.63 -13.72
C ARG A 90 17.32 -0.54 -12.90
N GLN A 91 17.22 0.67 -13.45
CA GLN A 91 16.62 1.82 -12.75
C GLN A 91 15.08 1.77 -12.64
N ASN A 92 14.43 1.02 -13.52
CA ASN A 92 12.97 0.94 -13.61
C ASN A 92 12.37 -0.30 -12.91
N LYS A 93 13.05 -0.87 -11.92
CA LYS A 93 12.55 -2.06 -11.23
C LYS A 93 12.15 -1.77 -9.79
N VAL A 94 11.14 -2.51 -9.33
CA VAL A 94 10.68 -2.58 -7.94
C VAL A 94 10.97 -3.97 -7.44
N LEU A 95 11.73 -4.08 -6.35
CA LEU A 95 12.12 -5.36 -5.75
C LEU A 95 11.04 -5.85 -4.80
N ALA A 96 10.49 -7.03 -5.09
CA ALA A 96 9.57 -7.74 -4.23
C ALA A 96 10.31 -8.73 -3.32
N LEU A 97 10.07 -8.65 -2.01
CA LEU A 97 10.63 -9.51 -0.98
C LEU A 97 9.52 -10.24 -0.23
N LYS A 98 9.73 -11.52 0.13
CA LYS A 98 8.75 -12.34 0.86
C LYS A 98 9.07 -12.52 2.35
N SER A 99 10.32 -12.34 2.77
CA SER A 99 10.73 -12.52 4.16
C SER A 99 11.62 -11.36 4.64
N PRO A 100 11.04 -10.33 5.27
CA PRO A 100 9.60 -10.04 5.43
C PRO A 100 8.96 -9.57 4.12
N LEU A 101 7.61 -9.64 4.02
CA LEU A 101 6.87 -9.06 2.89
C LEU A 101 7.19 -7.57 2.77
N ARG A 102 7.72 -7.18 1.61
CA ARG A 102 8.13 -5.78 1.36
C ARG A 102 8.36 -5.53 -0.13
N PHE A 103 8.09 -4.30 -0.55
CA PHE A 103 8.55 -3.77 -1.83
C PHE A 103 9.55 -2.64 -1.63
N LYS A 104 10.62 -2.63 -2.43
CA LYS A 104 11.63 -1.56 -2.44
C LYS A 104 11.67 -0.91 -3.82
N PHE A 105 11.57 0.40 -3.84
CA PHE A 105 11.63 1.24 -5.04
C PHE A 105 13.02 1.88 -5.18
N LYS A 106 13.39 2.24 -6.39
CA LYS A 106 14.71 2.84 -6.65
C LYS A 106 14.92 4.21 -6.01
N ASN A 107 13.84 4.99 -5.84
CA ASN A 107 13.89 6.29 -5.16
C ASN A 107 13.94 6.19 -3.63
N GLY A 108 14.00 4.97 -3.08
CA GLY A 108 13.98 4.70 -1.65
C GLY A 108 12.60 4.56 -1.02
N SER A 109 11.52 4.65 -1.82
CA SER A 109 10.17 4.32 -1.36
C SER A 109 10.06 2.85 -0.98
N GLN A 110 9.14 2.54 -0.07
CA GLN A 110 8.88 1.18 0.37
C GLN A 110 7.38 0.96 0.61
N ILE A 111 6.94 -0.29 0.41
CA ILE A 111 5.67 -0.81 0.92
C ILE A 111 6.01 -1.88 1.95
N ILE A 112 5.47 -1.74 3.15
CA ILE A 112 5.63 -2.69 4.26
C ILE A 112 4.26 -3.21 4.69
N PHE A 113 4.23 -4.39 5.31
CA PHE A 113 3.00 -5.11 5.64
C PHE A 113 3.00 -5.50 7.11
N LYS A 114 1.88 -5.28 7.81
CA LYS A 114 1.69 -5.65 9.23
C LYS A 114 0.28 -6.15 9.48
N GLY A 115 0.13 -7.10 10.42
CA GLY A 115 -1.15 -7.48 10.98
C GLY A 115 -1.42 -6.76 12.30
N MET A 116 -2.69 -6.49 12.58
CA MET A 116 -3.12 -5.92 13.87
C MET A 116 -3.19 -6.97 14.99
N ASP A 117 -3.16 -8.26 14.62
CA ASP A 117 -3.02 -9.38 15.56
C ASP A 117 -1.71 -9.36 16.36
N LYS A 118 -0.73 -8.59 15.93
CA LYS A 118 0.56 -8.37 16.61
C LYS A 118 0.88 -6.88 16.75
N PRO A 119 0.14 -6.15 17.61
CA PRO A 119 0.24 -4.68 17.70
C PRO A 119 1.62 -4.17 18.10
N GLU A 120 2.44 -4.98 18.80
CA GLU A 120 3.82 -4.62 19.12
C GLU A 120 4.71 -4.43 17.88
N LYS A 121 4.39 -5.11 16.77
CA LYS A 121 5.13 -4.96 15.51
C LYS A 121 4.83 -3.65 14.78
N VAL A 122 3.70 -3.03 15.09
CA VAL A 122 3.34 -1.72 14.55
C VAL A 122 4.08 -0.60 15.29
N LYS A 123 4.48 -0.84 16.55
CA LYS A 123 5.17 0.14 17.42
C LYS A 123 6.55 0.58 16.91
N SER A 124 7.20 -0.23 16.10
CA SER A 124 8.59 0.00 15.63
C SER A 124 8.67 0.62 14.22
N ILE A 125 7.56 1.09 13.67
CA ILE A 125 7.54 1.61 12.29
C ILE A 125 7.74 3.11 12.28
N ASN A 126 8.79 3.55 11.60
CA ASN A 126 9.11 4.97 11.41
C ASN A 126 9.00 5.36 9.92
N GLY A 127 8.68 6.64 9.67
CA GLY A 127 8.70 7.23 8.34
C GLY A 127 7.52 6.86 7.45
N VAL A 128 6.47 6.24 7.99
CA VAL A 128 5.23 5.94 7.24
C VAL A 128 4.43 7.22 7.03
N SER A 129 3.98 7.44 5.81
CA SER A 129 3.12 8.58 5.45
C SER A 129 1.85 8.18 4.70
N ILE A 130 1.76 6.92 4.26
CA ILE A 130 0.57 6.35 3.63
C ILE A 130 0.22 5.06 4.36
N VAL A 131 -1.03 4.93 4.80
CA VAL A 131 -1.55 3.73 5.46
C VAL A 131 -2.75 3.22 4.70
N TRP A 132 -2.72 1.95 4.31
CA TRP A 132 -3.86 1.25 3.73
C TRP A 132 -4.37 0.21 4.72
N LEU A 133 -5.61 0.40 5.19
CA LEU A 133 -6.33 -0.55 6.04
C LEU A 133 -7.31 -1.35 5.15
N GLU A 134 -6.90 -2.56 4.81
CA GLU A 134 -7.73 -3.48 4.03
C GLU A 134 -8.71 -4.21 4.94
N GLU A 135 -9.96 -4.35 4.51
CA GLU A 135 -11.07 -4.90 5.30
C GLU A 135 -11.18 -4.21 6.68
N CYS A 136 -11.24 -2.87 6.67
CA CYS A 136 -11.16 -2.08 7.89
C CYS A 136 -12.30 -2.36 8.90
N SER A 137 -13.41 -2.94 8.45
CA SER A 137 -14.51 -3.40 9.31
C SER A 137 -14.11 -4.55 10.26
N GLU A 138 -13.06 -5.31 9.94
CA GLU A 138 -12.53 -6.37 10.81
C GLU A 138 -11.61 -5.81 11.90
N ILE A 139 -11.05 -4.61 11.71
CA ILE A 139 -10.07 -4.00 12.62
C ILE A 139 -10.79 -3.42 13.83
N LYS A 140 -10.34 -3.80 15.03
CA LYS A 140 -10.90 -3.27 16.28
C LYS A 140 -10.60 -1.77 16.40
N TYR A 141 -11.59 -1.02 16.88
CA TYR A 141 -11.50 0.44 17.02
C TYR A 141 -10.30 0.90 17.87
N GLU A 142 -9.99 0.17 18.95
CA GLU A 142 -8.84 0.44 19.82
C GLU A 142 -7.52 0.32 19.05
N GLY A 143 -7.38 -0.70 18.20
CA GLY A 143 -6.22 -0.88 17.33
C GLY A 143 -6.07 0.26 16.32
N TYR A 144 -7.18 0.70 15.73
CA TYR A 144 -7.19 1.85 14.83
C TYR A 144 -6.76 3.14 15.53
N LYS A 145 -7.28 3.42 16.73
CA LYS A 145 -6.87 4.58 17.53
C LYS A 145 -5.39 4.56 17.88
N GLU A 146 -4.88 3.38 18.27
CA GLU A 146 -3.46 3.21 18.57
C GLU A 146 -2.59 3.47 17.34
N LEU A 147 -3.00 2.98 16.18
CA LEU A 147 -2.34 3.23 14.90
C LEU A 147 -2.26 4.73 14.57
N LEU A 148 -3.39 5.44 14.66
CA LEU A 148 -3.44 6.89 14.43
C LEU A 148 -2.52 7.68 15.37
N GLY A 149 -2.43 7.25 16.63
CA GLY A 149 -1.58 7.91 17.63
C GLY A 149 -0.08 7.70 17.38
N ARG A 150 0.30 6.61 16.74
CA ARG A 150 1.71 6.19 16.57
C ARG A 150 2.31 6.57 15.24
N ILE A 151 1.51 6.55 14.17
CA ILE A 151 2.00 6.86 12.82
C ILE A 151 1.95 8.36 12.60
N ARG A 152 3.07 9.01 12.89
CA ARG A 152 3.28 10.43 12.64
C ARG A 152 4.64 10.62 12.00
N THR A 153 4.67 11.12 10.78
CA THR A 153 5.91 11.45 10.08
C THR A 153 5.94 12.96 9.89
N PRO A 154 6.92 13.65 10.52
CA PRO A 154 6.98 15.12 10.40
C PRO A 154 7.31 15.55 8.96
N ASN A 155 6.82 16.73 8.57
CA ASN A 155 7.11 17.39 7.30
C ASN A 155 6.63 16.68 6.04
N VAL A 156 5.68 15.74 6.16
CA VAL A 156 5.01 15.09 5.02
C VAL A 156 3.52 14.97 5.29
N SER A 157 2.72 15.05 4.22
CA SER A 157 1.29 14.79 4.32
C SER A 157 1.03 13.32 4.67
N MET A 158 0.09 13.10 5.59
CA MET A 158 -0.34 11.76 6.01
C MET A 158 -1.64 11.39 5.31
N HIS A 159 -1.71 10.17 4.81
CA HIS A 159 -2.91 9.65 4.14
C HIS A 159 -3.28 8.27 4.66
N PHE A 160 -4.54 8.14 5.07
CA PHE A 160 -5.15 6.87 5.50
C PHE A 160 -6.19 6.47 4.46
N ILE A 161 -6.04 5.31 3.85
CA ILE A 161 -6.96 4.76 2.87
C ILE A 161 -7.59 3.52 3.49
N LEU A 162 -8.90 3.54 3.69
CA LEU A 162 -9.66 2.47 4.30
C LEU A 162 -10.54 1.81 3.24
N SER A 163 -10.50 0.50 3.16
CA SER A 163 -11.40 -0.28 2.32
C SER A 163 -12.22 -1.26 3.15
N CYS A 164 -13.50 -1.35 2.87
CA CYS A 164 -14.37 -2.33 3.50
C CYS A 164 -15.49 -2.77 2.57
N ASN A 165 -16.05 -3.92 2.88
CA ASN A 165 -17.31 -4.38 2.30
C ASN A 165 -18.48 -3.84 3.15
N PRO A 166 -19.64 -3.60 2.52
CA PRO A 166 -20.83 -3.15 3.24
C PRO A 166 -21.35 -4.19 4.22
#